data_47aea19146d7dcc1880d368ae6c6a0ce
#
_entry.id   47aea19146d7dcc1880d368ae6c6a0ce
#
_cell.length_a   1.000
_cell.length_b   1.000
_cell.length_c   1.000
_cell.angle_alpha   90.00
_cell.angle_beta   90.00
_cell.angle_gamma   90.00
#
_symmetry.space_group_name_H-M   'P 1'
#
loop_
_entity.id
_entity.type
_entity.pdbx_description
1 polymer ?
#
loop_
_entity_poly.entity_id
_entity_poly.type
_entity_poly.pdbx_seq_one_letter_code
_entity_poly.pdbx_strand_id
1 'polypeptide(L)'
;PKSIADWEKWYFEKAYSDGKNPTKVTKEVLDELGERLYVKITEIVIPEWQEAFKQLTLQDCIDYIYNLTINRTYDGFHREKSVVTENLEKKFKKDVKFVESDPELDHAGDIDYLGYVGNKAFGIQIKPVTAKANFGNYSPSERMKASFREFERKYGGKVFIIFSVDDEIKNTEVFEEIEKP
;
A
#
# COMPACT_ATOMS: atom_id res chain seq x y z
N PRO A 1 38.99 -11.46 1.02
CA PRO A 1 38.47 -12.84 1.11
C PRO A 1 37.77 -13.23 -0.19
N LYS A 2 38.09 -14.43 -0.72
CA LYS A 2 37.47 -14.94 -1.96
C LYS A 2 36.40 -15.99 -1.68
N SER A 3 36.26 -16.39 -0.41
CA SER A 3 35.29 -17.38 0.05
C SER A 3 34.70 -16.97 1.40
N ILE A 4 33.61 -17.62 1.83
CA ILE A 4 33.03 -17.46 3.17
C ILE A 4 34.03 -17.86 4.25
N ALA A 5 34.81 -18.91 4.02
CA ALA A 5 35.83 -19.35 4.96
C ALA A 5 36.97 -18.31 5.13
N ASP A 6 37.41 -17.69 4.03
CA ASP A 6 38.40 -16.60 4.11
C ASP A 6 37.83 -15.38 4.84
N TRP A 7 36.54 -15.08 4.64
CA TRP A 7 35.85 -13.99 5.33
C TRP A 7 35.73 -14.28 6.82
N GLU A 8 35.29 -15.48 7.20
CA GLU A 8 35.15 -15.91 8.59
C GLU A 8 36.47 -15.78 9.35
N LYS A 9 37.56 -16.27 8.75
CA LYS A 9 38.90 -16.17 9.34
C LYS A 9 39.30 -14.70 9.53
N TRP A 10 39.14 -13.87 8.50
CA TRP A 10 39.44 -12.45 8.57
C TRP A 10 38.56 -11.75 9.62
N TYR A 11 37.25 -12.09 9.67
CA TYR A 11 36.30 -11.48 10.59
C TYR A 11 36.69 -11.76 12.04
N PHE A 12 36.93 -12.98 12.41
CA PHE A 12 37.34 -13.32 13.77
C PHE A 12 38.75 -12.78 14.13
N GLU A 13 39.57 -12.47 13.15
CA GLU A 13 40.86 -11.80 13.39
C GLU A 13 40.66 -10.30 13.69
N LYS A 14 39.71 -9.62 13.06
CA LYS A 14 39.57 -8.14 13.05
C LYS A 14 38.36 -7.60 13.80
N ALA A 15 37.28 -8.37 14.00
CA ALA A 15 36.03 -7.86 14.53
C ALA A 15 36.03 -7.71 16.07
N TYR A 16 35.45 -6.60 16.50
CA TYR A 16 35.15 -6.32 17.91
C TYR A 16 33.69 -5.92 18.04
N SER A 17 33.09 -6.19 19.22
CA SER A 17 31.73 -5.76 19.53
C SER A 17 31.65 -4.22 19.61
N ASP A 18 30.46 -3.69 19.29
CA ASP A 18 30.16 -2.27 19.52
C ASP A 18 29.96 -1.99 21.01
N GLY A 19 30.32 -0.78 21.46
CA GLY A 19 30.05 -0.33 22.81
C GLY A 19 31.23 0.36 23.50
N LYS A 20 31.04 0.74 24.78
CA LYS A 20 32.06 1.45 25.56
C LYS A 20 33.29 0.58 25.88
N ASN A 21 33.10 -0.74 25.96
CA ASN A 21 34.16 -1.72 26.21
C ASN A 21 34.11 -2.78 25.12
N PRO A 22 34.72 -2.53 23.95
CA PRO A 22 34.67 -3.48 22.86
C PRO A 22 35.43 -4.77 23.20
N THR A 23 34.76 -5.88 23.03
CA THR A 23 35.33 -7.22 23.19
C THR A 23 35.52 -7.87 21.84
N LYS A 24 36.56 -8.73 21.73
CA LYS A 24 36.83 -9.43 20.48
C LYS A 24 35.70 -10.39 20.14
N VAL A 25 35.23 -10.35 18.91
CA VAL A 25 34.26 -11.34 18.43
C VAL A 25 35.00 -12.62 18.08
N THR A 26 34.60 -13.71 18.68
CA THR A 26 35.16 -15.05 18.42
C THR A 26 34.00 -16.00 18.08
N LYS A 27 34.35 -17.20 17.63
CA LYS A 27 33.35 -18.23 17.33
C LYS A 27 32.55 -18.61 18.59
N GLU A 28 33.26 -18.73 19.73
CA GLU A 28 32.67 -19.08 21.03
C GLU A 28 31.64 -18.03 21.46
N VAL A 29 31.92 -16.74 21.23
CA VAL A 29 30.94 -15.63 21.49
C VAL A 29 29.71 -15.78 20.62
N LEU A 30 29.85 -16.16 19.33
CA LEU A 30 28.70 -16.38 18.46
C LEU A 30 27.92 -17.63 18.85
N ASP A 31 28.59 -18.68 19.25
CA ASP A 31 27.95 -19.91 19.73
C ASP A 31 27.14 -19.62 21.02
N GLU A 32 27.69 -18.85 21.98
CA GLU A 32 26.97 -18.43 23.20
C GLU A 32 25.74 -17.56 22.84
N LEU A 33 25.86 -16.64 21.89
CA LEU A 33 24.71 -15.84 21.42
C LEU A 33 23.65 -16.73 20.78
N GLY A 34 24.05 -17.75 20.03
CA GLY A 34 23.16 -18.75 19.45
C GLY A 34 22.40 -19.55 20.52
N GLU A 35 23.09 -19.98 21.56
CA GLU A 35 22.47 -20.68 22.70
C GLU A 35 21.47 -19.77 23.44
N ARG A 36 21.84 -18.53 23.72
CA ARG A 36 20.94 -17.54 24.34
C ARG A 36 19.71 -17.25 23.49
N LEU A 37 19.87 -17.17 22.16
CA LEU A 37 18.76 -17.00 21.24
C LEU A 37 17.84 -18.24 21.26
N TYR A 38 18.41 -19.43 21.23
CA TYR A 38 17.66 -20.68 21.32
C TYR A 38 16.82 -20.74 22.61
N VAL A 39 17.43 -20.49 23.77
CA VAL A 39 16.72 -20.46 25.08
C VAL A 39 15.59 -19.41 25.03
N LYS A 40 15.85 -18.21 24.53
CA LYS A 40 14.82 -17.17 24.41
C LYS A 40 13.65 -17.61 23.53
N ILE A 41 13.94 -18.24 22.40
CA ILE A 41 12.89 -18.74 21.50
C ILE A 41 12.09 -19.85 22.16
N THR A 42 12.75 -20.84 22.73
CA THR A 42 12.09 -22.05 23.26
C THR A 42 11.39 -21.83 24.59
N GLU A 43 11.92 -20.98 25.45
CA GLU A 43 11.41 -20.82 26.83
C GLU A 43 10.48 -19.59 26.97
N ILE A 44 10.56 -18.62 26.05
CA ILE A 44 9.75 -17.41 26.10
C ILE A 44 8.82 -17.29 24.88
N VAL A 45 9.40 -17.20 23.69
CA VAL A 45 8.62 -16.85 22.48
C VAL A 45 7.62 -17.95 22.12
N ILE A 46 8.04 -19.21 22.09
CA ILE A 46 7.15 -20.32 21.74
C ILE A 46 6.00 -20.47 22.76
N PRO A 47 6.24 -20.49 24.08
CA PRO A 47 5.16 -20.56 25.05
C PRO A 47 4.17 -19.39 24.97
N GLU A 48 4.64 -18.15 24.79
CA GLU A 48 3.79 -16.96 24.64
C GLU A 48 2.90 -17.09 23.39
N TRP A 49 3.45 -17.52 22.27
CA TRP A 49 2.69 -17.72 21.04
C TRP A 49 1.70 -18.88 21.15
N GLN A 50 2.11 -19.98 21.81
CA GLN A 50 1.19 -21.10 22.06
C GLN A 50 0.01 -20.68 22.91
N GLU A 51 0.20 -19.85 23.92
CA GLU A 51 -0.88 -19.33 24.75
C GLU A 51 -1.79 -18.38 23.97
N ALA A 52 -1.21 -17.50 23.16
CA ALA A 52 -2.00 -16.64 22.29
C ALA A 52 -2.87 -17.43 21.29
N PHE A 53 -2.31 -18.50 20.69
CA PHE A 53 -3.09 -19.34 19.76
C PHE A 53 -4.18 -20.18 20.46
N LYS A 54 -4.01 -20.56 21.72
CA LYS A 54 -5.07 -21.24 22.48
C LYS A 54 -6.31 -20.36 22.72
N GLN A 55 -6.11 -19.04 22.75
CA GLN A 55 -7.20 -18.09 22.95
C GLN A 55 -7.93 -17.76 21.64
N LEU A 56 -7.35 -18.10 20.48
CA LEU A 56 -7.97 -17.86 19.18
C LEU A 56 -9.25 -18.70 19.02
N THR A 57 -10.36 -18.04 18.77
CA THR A 57 -11.65 -18.67 18.54
C THR A 57 -12.01 -18.72 17.07
N LEU A 58 -12.96 -19.58 16.71
CA LEU A 58 -13.57 -19.57 15.37
C LEU A 58 -14.19 -18.20 15.06
N GLN A 59 -14.80 -17.57 16.08
CA GLN A 59 -15.42 -16.27 15.90
C GLN A 59 -14.40 -15.19 15.54
N ASP A 60 -13.22 -15.18 16.17
CA ASP A 60 -12.14 -14.23 15.82
C ASP A 60 -11.72 -14.38 14.34
N CYS A 61 -11.64 -15.61 13.85
CA CYS A 61 -11.34 -15.87 12.44
C CYS A 61 -12.46 -15.39 11.51
N ILE A 62 -13.72 -15.64 11.87
CA ILE A 62 -14.89 -15.16 11.12
C ILE A 62 -14.91 -13.64 11.09
N ASP A 63 -14.75 -12.98 12.23
CA ASP A 63 -14.75 -11.53 12.35
C ASP A 63 -13.60 -10.90 11.57
N TYR A 64 -12.43 -11.54 11.60
CA TYR A 64 -11.29 -11.11 10.79
C TYR A 64 -11.58 -11.15 9.28
N ILE A 65 -12.13 -12.26 8.79
CA ILE A 65 -12.50 -12.39 7.36
C ILE A 65 -13.61 -11.41 7.00
N TYR A 66 -14.63 -11.26 7.87
CA TYR A 66 -15.68 -10.28 7.66
C TYR A 66 -15.12 -8.86 7.57
N ASN A 67 -14.23 -8.49 8.47
CA ASN A 67 -13.56 -7.19 8.45
C ASN A 67 -12.74 -6.97 7.17
N LEU A 68 -11.97 -7.98 6.76
CA LEU A 68 -11.18 -7.89 5.52
C LEU A 68 -12.04 -7.73 4.27
N THR A 69 -13.19 -8.41 4.23
CA THR A 69 -14.03 -8.50 3.03
C THR A 69 -15.06 -7.38 2.98
N ILE A 70 -15.78 -7.15 4.08
CA ILE A 70 -16.93 -6.24 4.11
C ILE A 70 -16.51 -4.85 4.58
N ASN A 71 -15.91 -4.74 5.77
CA ASN A 71 -15.63 -3.42 6.33
C ASN A 71 -14.61 -2.67 5.49
N ARG A 72 -13.52 -3.33 5.06
CA ARG A 72 -12.50 -2.66 4.24
C ARG A 72 -12.99 -2.26 2.85
N THR A 73 -13.84 -3.09 2.22
CA THR A 73 -14.42 -2.72 0.92
C THR A 73 -15.43 -1.60 1.07
N TYR A 74 -16.23 -1.62 2.14
CA TYR A 74 -17.16 -0.55 2.47
C TYR A 74 -16.43 0.77 2.76
N ASP A 75 -15.37 0.74 3.57
CA ASP A 75 -14.55 1.92 3.86
C ASP A 75 -13.88 2.46 2.58
N GLY A 76 -13.42 1.56 1.70
CA GLY A 76 -12.88 1.93 0.39
C GLY A 76 -13.92 2.68 -0.46
N PHE A 77 -15.08 2.08 -0.63
CA PHE A 77 -16.20 2.68 -1.37
C PHE A 77 -16.63 4.04 -0.79
N HIS A 78 -16.76 4.13 0.54
CA HIS A 78 -17.10 5.40 1.19
C HIS A 78 -16.06 6.48 0.96
N ARG A 79 -14.78 6.12 1.03
CA ARG A 79 -13.67 7.04 0.79
C ARG A 79 -13.64 7.54 -0.64
N GLU A 80 -13.79 6.66 -1.62
CA GLU A 80 -13.87 7.03 -3.02
C GLU A 80 -15.04 7.98 -3.28
N LYS A 81 -16.20 7.68 -2.75
CA LYS A 81 -17.39 8.52 -2.83
C LYS A 81 -17.17 9.87 -2.17
N SER A 82 -16.60 9.92 -0.97
CA SER A 82 -16.29 11.16 -0.25
C SER A 82 -15.31 12.03 -1.04
N VAL A 83 -14.26 11.46 -1.62
CA VAL A 83 -13.31 12.19 -2.47
C VAL A 83 -14.03 12.88 -3.63
N VAL A 84 -14.96 12.20 -4.30
CA VAL A 84 -15.71 12.80 -5.41
C VAL A 84 -16.67 13.87 -4.90
N THR A 85 -17.56 13.54 -3.96
CA THR A 85 -18.62 14.46 -3.51
C THR A 85 -18.11 15.66 -2.73
N GLU A 86 -17.10 15.45 -1.86
CA GLU A 86 -16.60 16.49 -0.96
C GLU A 86 -15.49 17.34 -1.59
N ASN A 87 -14.75 16.81 -2.54
CA ASN A 87 -13.65 17.53 -3.18
C ASN A 87 -13.93 17.87 -4.64
N LEU A 88 -14.14 16.88 -5.51
CA LEU A 88 -14.25 17.12 -6.94
C LEU A 88 -15.52 17.89 -7.31
N GLU A 89 -16.68 17.47 -6.82
CA GLU A 89 -17.95 18.15 -7.11
C GLU A 89 -17.97 19.58 -6.55
N LYS A 90 -17.41 19.79 -5.34
CA LYS A 90 -17.29 21.15 -4.77
C LYS A 90 -16.33 22.03 -5.57
N LYS A 91 -15.21 21.46 -6.05
CA LYS A 91 -14.21 22.19 -6.84
C LYS A 91 -14.76 22.59 -8.21
N PHE A 92 -15.34 21.64 -8.95
CA PHE A 92 -15.77 21.84 -10.33
C PHE A 92 -17.24 22.28 -10.46
N LYS A 93 -18.01 22.16 -9.37
CA LYS A 93 -19.43 22.56 -9.32
C LYS A 93 -20.25 21.94 -10.48
N LYS A 94 -20.82 22.80 -11.35
CA LYS A 94 -21.66 22.38 -12.49
C LYS A 94 -20.88 22.18 -13.79
N ASP A 95 -19.59 22.49 -13.80
CA ASP A 95 -18.78 22.45 -15.02
C ASP A 95 -18.35 21.03 -15.35
N VAL A 96 -18.29 20.16 -14.34
CA VAL A 96 -17.97 18.72 -14.48
C VAL A 96 -19.06 17.89 -13.81
N LYS A 97 -19.56 16.90 -14.53
CA LYS A 97 -20.47 15.89 -13.97
C LYS A 97 -19.69 14.63 -13.68
N PHE A 98 -19.78 14.12 -12.45
CA PHE A 98 -19.20 12.84 -12.04
C PHE A 98 -20.27 11.77 -11.95
N VAL A 99 -19.93 10.55 -12.39
CA VAL A 99 -20.83 9.37 -12.36
C VAL A 99 -19.99 8.17 -11.93
N GLU A 100 -20.48 7.37 -11.01
CA GLU A 100 -19.86 6.10 -10.65
C GLU A 100 -19.69 5.22 -11.91
N SER A 101 -18.55 4.56 -12.03
CA SER A 101 -18.31 3.62 -13.11
C SER A 101 -19.23 2.41 -12.98
N ASP A 102 -19.56 1.79 -14.10
CA ASP A 102 -20.20 0.49 -14.05
C ASP A 102 -19.20 -0.59 -13.57
N PRO A 103 -19.68 -1.76 -13.11
CA PRO A 103 -18.81 -2.80 -12.56
C PRO A 103 -17.71 -3.29 -13.53
N GLU A 104 -17.92 -3.18 -14.84
CA GLU A 104 -16.90 -3.58 -15.82
C GLU A 104 -15.75 -2.57 -15.86
N LEU A 105 -16.06 -1.28 -15.81
CA LEU A 105 -15.05 -0.22 -15.78
C LEU A 105 -14.34 -0.15 -14.42
N ASP A 106 -15.04 -0.36 -13.31
CA ASP A 106 -14.48 -0.35 -11.98
C ASP A 106 -13.56 -1.58 -11.74
N HIS A 107 -14.10 -2.79 -11.82
CA HIS A 107 -13.34 -4.00 -11.45
C HIS A 107 -12.33 -4.46 -12.51
N ALA A 108 -12.67 -4.36 -13.79
CA ALA A 108 -11.80 -4.78 -14.87
C ALA A 108 -10.96 -3.63 -15.43
N GLY A 109 -11.51 -2.41 -15.42
CA GLY A 109 -10.89 -1.23 -16.01
C GLY A 109 -10.04 -0.39 -15.06
N ASP A 110 -10.07 -0.66 -13.75
CA ASP A 110 -9.41 0.17 -12.73
C ASP A 110 -9.85 1.66 -12.81
N ILE A 111 -11.16 1.93 -13.06
CA ILE A 111 -11.71 3.28 -13.21
C ILE A 111 -12.92 3.40 -12.28
N ASP A 112 -12.79 4.18 -11.21
CA ASP A 112 -13.80 4.29 -10.17
C ASP A 112 -14.95 5.22 -10.57
N TYR A 113 -14.63 6.33 -11.28
CA TYR A 113 -15.62 7.31 -11.73
C TYR A 113 -15.38 7.76 -13.16
N LEU A 114 -16.48 8.15 -13.81
CA LEU A 114 -16.49 8.90 -15.06
C LEU A 114 -16.73 10.38 -14.79
N GLY A 115 -15.92 11.24 -15.36
CA GLY A 115 -16.15 12.68 -15.39
C GLY A 115 -16.52 13.16 -16.79
N TYR A 116 -17.36 14.17 -16.87
CA TYR A 116 -17.80 14.78 -18.13
C TYR A 116 -17.63 16.29 -18.10
N VAL A 117 -16.88 16.81 -19.07
CA VAL A 117 -16.79 18.25 -19.37
C VAL A 117 -17.45 18.48 -20.73
N GLY A 118 -18.66 19.04 -20.72
CA GLY A 118 -19.48 19.07 -21.94
C GLY A 118 -19.76 17.66 -22.47
N ASN A 119 -19.28 17.36 -23.69
CA ASN A 119 -19.44 16.05 -24.32
C ASN A 119 -18.17 15.18 -24.24
N LYS A 120 -17.14 15.63 -23.56
CA LYS A 120 -15.90 14.88 -23.40
C LYS A 120 -15.94 14.10 -22.09
N ALA A 121 -15.68 12.80 -22.17
CA ALA A 121 -15.57 11.92 -21.01
C ALA A 121 -14.10 11.76 -20.60
N PHE A 122 -13.84 11.58 -19.30
CA PHE A 122 -12.56 11.18 -18.74
C PHE A 122 -12.77 10.20 -17.58
N GLY A 123 -11.78 9.38 -17.31
CA GLY A 123 -11.81 8.43 -16.20
C GLY A 123 -11.12 8.99 -14.96
N ILE A 124 -11.55 8.53 -13.79
CA ILE A 124 -10.90 8.79 -12.50
C ILE A 124 -10.64 7.46 -11.81
N GLN A 125 -9.40 7.27 -11.39
CA GLN A 125 -8.98 6.22 -10.46
C GLN A 125 -8.57 6.87 -9.15
N ILE A 126 -9.18 6.48 -8.04
CA ILE A 126 -8.85 6.98 -6.70
C ILE A 126 -7.93 5.97 -6.00
N LYS A 127 -6.78 6.45 -5.52
CA LYS A 127 -5.80 5.65 -4.80
C LYS A 127 -5.65 6.17 -3.37
N PRO A 128 -6.29 5.52 -2.39
CA PRO A 128 -6.01 5.81 -1.00
C PRO A 128 -4.54 5.53 -0.68
N VAL A 129 -3.86 6.49 -0.10
CA VAL A 129 -2.46 6.38 0.30
C VAL A 129 -2.29 6.82 1.76
N THR A 130 -1.19 6.43 2.38
CA THR A 130 -0.88 6.89 3.74
C THR A 130 -0.28 8.30 3.69
N ALA A 131 -0.42 9.07 4.77
CA ALA A 131 0.12 10.41 4.86
C ALA A 131 1.65 10.52 4.62
N LYS A 132 2.37 9.41 4.79
CA LYS A 132 3.83 9.30 4.55
C LYS A 132 4.18 8.81 3.15
N ALA A 133 3.19 8.48 2.32
CA ALA A 133 3.46 7.95 0.98
C ALA A 133 4.06 9.03 0.08
N ASN A 134 5.13 8.68 -0.60
CA ASN A 134 5.70 9.49 -1.69
C ASN A 134 5.11 8.99 -3.02
N PHE A 135 4.02 9.62 -3.47
CA PHE A 135 3.33 9.23 -4.71
C PHE A 135 4.00 9.78 -5.97
N GLY A 136 5.00 10.65 -5.86
CA GLY A 136 5.80 11.10 -7.00
C GLY A 136 6.54 9.97 -7.74
N ASN A 137 6.75 8.84 -7.08
CA ASN A 137 7.33 7.63 -7.66
C ASN A 137 6.29 6.56 -8.03
N TYR A 138 4.99 6.86 -7.91
CA TYR A 138 3.96 5.90 -8.27
C TYR A 138 3.95 5.66 -9.78
N SER A 139 3.97 4.39 -10.16
CA SER A 139 3.78 3.97 -11.55
C SER A 139 2.63 2.96 -11.61
N PRO A 140 1.60 3.22 -12.42
CA PRO A 140 0.53 2.25 -12.65
C PRO A 140 1.08 0.91 -13.13
N SER A 141 0.45 -0.19 -12.72
CA SER A 141 0.77 -1.52 -13.23
C SER A 141 0.56 -1.61 -14.74
N GLU A 142 1.19 -2.56 -15.41
CA GLU A 142 0.98 -2.76 -16.84
C GLU A 142 -0.49 -3.09 -17.19
N ARG A 143 -1.20 -3.78 -16.28
CA ARG A 143 -2.64 -4.02 -16.41
C ARG A 143 -3.40 -2.69 -16.39
N MET A 144 -3.17 -1.82 -15.41
CA MET A 144 -3.81 -0.51 -15.32
C MET A 144 -3.52 0.36 -16.55
N LYS A 145 -2.26 0.38 -17.00
CA LYS A 145 -1.90 1.12 -18.22
C LYS A 145 -2.64 0.60 -19.46
N ALA A 146 -2.85 -0.71 -19.56
CA ALA A 146 -3.62 -1.31 -20.64
C ALA A 146 -5.09 -0.91 -20.57
N SER A 147 -5.71 -0.96 -19.37
CA SER A 147 -7.08 -0.52 -19.13
C SER A 147 -7.28 0.97 -19.45
N PHE A 148 -6.34 1.81 -19.05
CA PHE A 148 -6.40 3.25 -19.36
C PHE A 148 -6.31 3.54 -20.85
N ARG A 149 -5.42 2.86 -21.59
CA ARG A 149 -5.36 2.97 -23.06
C ARG A 149 -6.65 2.51 -23.75
N GLU A 150 -7.28 1.46 -23.22
CA GLU A 150 -8.56 0.99 -23.76
C GLU A 150 -9.68 2.01 -23.49
N PHE A 151 -9.71 2.59 -22.31
CA PHE A 151 -10.62 3.68 -21.98
C PHE A 151 -10.44 4.88 -22.93
N GLU A 152 -9.20 5.34 -23.11
CA GLU A 152 -8.88 6.46 -24.01
C GLU A 152 -9.35 6.17 -25.45
N ARG A 153 -9.15 4.94 -25.90
CA ARG A 153 -9.62 4.50 -27.24
C ARG A 153 -11.14 4.50 -27.36
N LYS A 154 -11.85 4.08 -26.29
CA LYS A 154 -13.33 3.93 -26.30
C LYS A 154 -14.06 5.25 -26.08
N TYR A 155 -13.56 6.08 -25.18
CA TYR A 155 -14.22 7.31 -24.72
C TYR A 155 -13.54 8.60 -25.19
N GLY A 156 -12.33 8.53 -25.70
CA GLY A 156 -11.58 9.67 -26.24
C GLY A 156 -10.91 10.58 -25.22
N GLY A 157 -11.08 10.31 -23.93
CA GLY A 157 -10.48 11.11 -22.85
C GLY A 157 -9.50 10.32 -22.01
N LYS A 158 -8.66 10.99 -21.24
CA LYS A 158 -7.63 10.40 -20.38
C LYS A 158 -8.23 9.84 -19.09
N VAL A 159 -7.45 9.01 -18.39
CA VAL A 159 -7.72 8.58 -17.02
C VAL A 159 -6.77 9.30 -16.07
N PHE A 160 -7.32 9.96 -15.07
CA PHE A 160 -6.59 10.66 -14.02
C PHE A 160 -6.51 9.83 -12.75
N ILE A 161 -5.32 9.74 -12.15
CA ILE A 161 -5.13 9.09 -10.86
C ILE A 161 -5.17 10.16 -9.77
N ILE A 162 -6.06 9.98 -8.80
CA ILE A 162 -6.23 10.85 -7.66
C ILE A 162 -5.71 10.14 -6.41
N PHE A 163 -4.72 10.72 -5.75
CA PHE A 163 -4.22 10.23 -4.46
C PHE A 163 -4.97 10.91 -3.33
N SER A 164 -5.53 10.12 -2.41
CA SER A 164 -6.25 10.61 -1.25
C SER A 164 -5.64 10.14 0.06
N VAL A 165 -5.63 11.03 1.06
CA VAL A 165 -5.31 10.74 2.46
C VAL A 165 -6.44 11.30 3.30
N ASP A 166 -7.10 10.47 4.10
CA ASP A 166 -8.21 10.89 4.97
C ASP A 166 -9.25 11.75 4.21
N ASP A 167 -9.66 11.25 3.04
CA ASP A 167 -10.62 11.88 2.12
C ASP A 167 -10.16 13.19 1.43
N GLU A 168 -8.97 13.68 1.73
CA GLU A 168 -8.39 14.84 1.05
C GLU A 168 -7.55 14.44 -0.16
N ILE A 169 -7.69 15.18 -1.27
CA ILE A 169 -6.86 15.01 -2.47
C ILE A 169 -5.47 15.62 -2.22
N LYS A 170 -4.43 14.86 -2.55
CA LYS A 170 -3.03 15.29 -2.33
C LYS A 170 -2.33 15.77 -3.61
N ASN A 171 -2.69 15.26 -4.77
CA ASN A 171 -2.16 15.70 -6.07
C ASN A 171 -3.11 16.70 -6.75
N THR A 172 -3.21 17.89 -6.17
CA THR A 172 -4.15 18.93 -6.63
C THR A 172 -3.85 19.47 -8.02
N GLU A 173 -2.66 19.25 -8.55
CA GLU A 173 -2.27 19.55 -9.94
C GLU A 173 -3.17 18.88 -10.98
N VAL A 174 -3.77 17.75 -10.64
CA VAL A 174 -4.73 17.04 -11.51
C VAL A 174 -5.95 17.90 -11.86
N PHE A 175 -6.30 18.88 -11.04
CA PHE A 175 -7.44 19.76 -11.30
C PHE A 175 -7.23 20.62 -12.55
N GLU A 176 -6.01 21.12 -12.77
CA GLU A 176 -5.68 21.91 -13.96
C GLU A 176 -5.72 21.06 -15.24
N GLU A 177 -5.41 19.77 -15.12
CA GLU A 177 -5.49 18.84 -16.25
C GLU A 177 -6.94 18.49 -16.59
N ILE A 178 -7.81 18.31 -15.58
CA ILE A 178 -9.24 18.06 -15.76
C ILE A 178 -9.96 19.27 -16.40
N GLU A 179 -9.53 20.49 -16.08
CA GLU A 179 -10.12 21.71 -16.67
C GLU A 179 -9.78 21.89 -18.17
N LYS A 180 -8.74 21.19 -18.66
CA LYS A 180 -8.23 21.29 -20.05
C LYS A 180 -8.20 19.92 -20.75
N PRO A 181 -9.29 19.15 -20.75
CA PRO A 181 -9.31 17.78 -21.25
C PRO A 181 -9.14 17.69 -22.78
#